data_8cd13375796b59489ab802d228bdaa33
#
_entry.id   8cd13375796b59489ab802d228bdaa33
#
_cell.length_a   1.000
_cell.length_b   1.000
_cell.length_c   1.000
_cell.angle_alpha   90.00
_cell.angle_beta   90.00
_cell.angle_gamma   90.00
#
_symmetry.space_group_name_H-M   'P 1'
#
loop_
_entity.id
_entity.type
_entity.pdbx_description
1 polymer ?
#
loop_
_entity_poly.entity_id
_entity_poly.type
_entity_poly.pdbx_seq_one_letter_code
_entity_poly.pdbx_strand_id
1 'polypeptide(L)' 'MMSVNKKILDRLVVGLVGGAHAEAWWNSPNRAFDMKTPNELMTEETWTEVRDYLMHHAYGGGS' A
#
# COMPACT_ATOMS: atom_id res chain seq x y z
N MET A 1 -2.75 -15.14 5.05
CA MET A 1 -3.50 -15.07 3.80
C MET A 1 -3.30 -13.73 3.16
N MET A 2 -2.76 -13.74 1.97
CA MET A 2 -2.41 -12.49 1.29
C MET A 2 -3.62 -11.63 0.99
N SER A 3 -4.73 -12.24 0.58
CA SER A 3 -5.93 -11.46 0.26
C SER A 3 -6.46 -10.70 1.47
N VAL A 4 -6.32 -11.29 2.66
CA VAL A 4 -6.76 -10.61 3.88
C VAL A 4 -5.87 -9.41 4.16
N ASN A 5 -4.56 -9.57 4.01
CA ASN A 5 -3.63 -8.47 4.24
C ASN A 5 -3.89 -7.31 3.28
N LYS A 6 -4.15 -7.62 2.01
CA LYS A 6 -4.42 -6.57 1.04
C LYS A 6 -5.71 -5.81 1.38
N LYS A 7 -6.74 -6.53 1.83
CA LYS A 7 -7.98 -5.89 2.20
C LYS A 7 -7.79 -4.88 3.33
N ILE A 8 -7.01 -5.27 4.32
CA ILE A 8 -6.72 -4.38 5.46
C ILE A 8 -5.93 -3.17 4.98
N LEU A 9 -4.91 -3.41 4.18
CA LEU A 9 -4.07 -2.32 3.68
C LEU A 9 -4.84 -1.41 2.73
N ASP A 10 -5.77 -1.96 1.96
CA ASP A 10 -6.56 -1.16 1.05
C ASP A 10 -7.38 -0.11 1.80
N ARG A 11 -7.82 -0.40 3.00
CA ARG A 11 -8.52 0.60 3.81
C ARG A 11 -7.63 1.81 4.09
N LEU A 12 -6.35 1.57 4.34
CA LEU A 12 -5.41 2.66 4.53
C LEU A 12 -5.21 3.44 3.24
N VAL A 13 -5.13 2.73 2.12
CA VAL A 13 -4.98 3.39 0.82
C VAL A 13 -6.18 4.28 0.55
N VAL A 14 -7.39 3.77 0.77
CA VAL A 14 -8.59 4.57 0.58
C VAL A 14 -8.57 5.82 1.45
N GLY A 15 -8.08 5.69 2.67
CA GLY A 15 -7.97 6.84 3.56
C GLY A 15 -6.95 7.87 3.10
N LEU A 16 -5.92 7.43 2.39
CA LEU A 16 -4.86 8.34 1.96
C LEU A 16 -5.13 8.98 0.60
N VAL A 17 -5.66 8.23 -0.36
CA VAL A 17 -5.81 8.71 -1.72
C VAL A 17 -7.27 8.80 -2.18
N GLY A 18 -8.18 8.27 -1.40
CA GLY A 18 -9.60 8.24 -1.76
C GLY A 18 -9.96 6.97 -2.50
N GLY A 19 -11.24 6.57 -2.38
CA GLY A 19 -11.71 5.34 -2.98
C GLY A 19 -11.57 5.30 -4.49
N ALA A 20 -11.75 6.44 -5.14
CA ALA A 20 -11.67 6.51 -6.60
C ALA A 20 -10.25 6.28 -7.10
N HIS A 21 -9.23 6.57 -6.29
CA HIS A 21 -7.84 6.45 -6.70
C HIS A 21 -7.14 5.21 -6.12
N ALA A 22 -7.83 4.48 -5.24
CA ALA A 22 -7.18 3.38 -4.54
C ALA A 22 -6.70 2.29 -5.50
N GLU A 23 -7.54 1.93 -6.47
CA GLU A 23 -7.16 0.89 -7.42
C GLU A 23 -5.97 1.32 -8.27
N ALA A 24 -5.97 2.56 -8.71
CA ALA A 24 -4.85 3.08 -9.49
C ALA A 24 -3.57 3.07 -8.66
N TRP A 25 -3.67 3.38 -7.38
CA TRP A 25 -2.50 3.35 -6.51
C TRP A 25 -1.88 1.95 -6.46
N TRP A 26 -2.71 0.94 -6.32
CA TRP A 26 -2.24 -0.44 -6.26
C TRP A 26 -1.56 -0.89 -7.56
N ASN A 27 -1.99 -0.34 -8.68
CA ASN A 27 -1.54 -0.82 -9.99
C ASN A 27 -0.55 0.10 -10.68
N SER A 28 -0.11 1.15 -10.02
CA SER A 28 0.84 2.10 -10.61
C SER A 28 2.23 1.91 -10.01
N PRO A 29 3.28 2.07 -10.82
CA PRO A 29 4.64 2.04 -10.28
C PRO A 29 4.80 3.11 -9.20
N ASN A 30 5.51 2.76 -8.14
CA ASN A 30 5.66 3.64 -6.99
C ASN A 30 7.13 3.80 -6.66
N ARG A 31 7.58 5.05 -6.58
CA ARG A 31 8.97 5.35 -6.29
C ARG A 31 9.44 4.75 -4.97
N ALA A 32 8.56 4.73 -3.99
CA ALA A 32 8.91 4.20 -2.68
C ALA A 32 9.23 2.70 -2.75
N PHE A 33 8.83 2.03 -3.81
CA PHE A 33 9.03 0.60 -4.00
C PHE A 33 9.90 0.31 -5.22
N ASP A 34 10.85 1.18 -5.50
CA ASP A 34 11.75 1.00 -6.65
C ASP A 34 10.99 0.90 -7.97
N MET A 35 9.93 1.69 -8.12
CA MET A 35 9.09 1.72 -9.31
C MET A 35 8.31 0.43 -9.55
N LYS A 36 8.23 -0.43 -8.55
CA LYS A 36 7.33 -1.58 -8.62
C LYS A 36 5.94 -1.15 -8.18
N THR A 37 4.94 -1.86 -8.66
CA THR A 37 3.59 -1.57 -8.18
C THR A 37 3.40 -2.16 -6.80
N PRO A 38 2.57 -1.52 -5.96
CA PRO A 38 2.26 -2.11 -4.65
C PRO A 38 1.70 -3.53 -4.78
N ASN A 39 0.90 -3.80 -5.82
CA ASN A 39 0.38 -5.13 -6.05
C ASN A 39 1.48 -6.18 -6.22
N GLU A 40 2.56 -5.82 -6.92
CA GLU A 40 3.67 -6.75 -7.12
C GLU A 40 4.32 -7.13 -5.80
N LEU A 41 4.25 -6.26 -4.81
CA LEU A 41 4.89 -6.50 -3.52
C LEU A 41 3.98 -7.25 -2.55
N MET A 42 2.76 -7.58 -2.95
CA MET A 42 1.85 -8.33 -2.09
C MET A 42 2.18 -9.82 -2.16
N THR A 43 3.36 -10.16 -1.66
CA THR A 43 3.82 -11.54 -1.52
C THR A 43 4.09 -11.78 -0.05
N GLU A 44 4.27 -13.05 0.31
CA GLU A 44 4.54 -13.38 1.71
C GLU A 44 5.81 -12.75 2.23
N GLU A 45 6.75 -12.46 1.34
CA GLU A 45 8.06 -11.95 1.74
C GLU A 45 8.13 -10.43 1.76
N THR A 46 7.34 -9.76 0.92
CA THR A 46 7.50 -8.33 0.73
C THR A 46 6.28 -7.49 1.11
N TRP A 47 5.15 -8.11 1.45
CA TRP A 47 3.95 -7.34 1.76
C TRP A 47 4.15 -6.37 2.92
N THR A 48 5.08 -6.67 3.83
CA THR A 48 5.34 -5.79 4.96
C THR A 48 5.93 -4.46 4.54
N GLU A 49 6.58 -4.40 3.38
CA GLU A 49 7.08 -3.13 2.86
C GLU A 49 5.91 -2.20 2.55
N VAL A 50 4.85 -2.75 1.95
CA VAL A 50 3.66 -1.98 1.65
C VAL A 50 2.99 -1.54 2.95
N ARG A 51 2.87 -2.46 3.91
CA ARG A 51 2.28 -2.13 5.20
C ARG A 51 3.05 -1.00 5.88
N ASP A 52 4.36 -1.12 5.95
CA ASP A 52 5.17 -0.13 6.64
C ASP A 52 5.06 1.23 5.99
N TYR A 53 5.05 1.27 4.66
CA TYR A 53 4.86 2.52 3.92
C TYR A 53 3.53 3.17 4.29
N LEU A 54 2.45 2.38 4.25
CA LEU A 54 1.13 2.91 4.53
C LEU A 54 0.97 3.34 5.99
N MET A 55 1.52 2.57 6.91
CA MET A 55 1.46 2.92 8.32
C MET A 55 2.23 4.21 8.61
N HIS A 56 3.38 4.36 7.97
CA HIS A 56 4.16 5.58 8.13
C HIS A 56 3.36 6.80 7.67
N HIS A 57 2.73 6.70 6.52
CA HIS A 57 1.96 7.84 5.99
C HIS A 57 0.67 8.08 6.75
N ALA A 58 0.05 7.02 7.25
CA ALA A 58 -1.23 7.16 7.96
C ALA A 58 -1.05 7.69 9.38
N TYR A 59 0.03 7.31 10.04
CA TYR A 59 0.15 7.59 11.48
C TYR A 59 1.40 8.36 11.87
N GLY A 60 2.46 8.27 11.10
CA GLY A 60 3.71 8.86 11.53
C GLY A 60 4.29 9.90 10.59
N GLY A 61 3.71 10.06 9.44
CA GLY A 61 4.33 10.83 8.39
C GLY A 61 4.49 12.29 8.67
N GLY A 62 3.73 12.82 9.57
CA GLY A 62 3.80 14.25 9.86
C GLY A 62 4.65 14.61 11.04
N SER A 63 5.15 13.65 11.72
CA SER A 63 5.83 13.92 13.01
C SER A 63 7.28 14.22 12.86
#